data_86537ff9044b507c0c04c4ca8479cebb
#
_entry.id   86537ff9044b507c0c04c4ca8479cebb
#
_cell.length_a   1.000
_cell.length_b   1.000
_cell.length_c   1.000
_cell.angle_alpha   90.00
_cell.angle_beta   90.00
_cell.angle_gamma   90.00
#
_symmetry.space_group_name_H-M   'P 1'
#
loop_
_entity.id
_entity.type
_entity.pdbx_description
1 polymer ?
#
loop_
_entity_poly.entity_id
_entity_poly.type
_entity_poly.pdbx_seq_one_letter_code
_entity_poly.pdbx_strand_id
1 'polypeptide(L)'
;MRRRLRAWAAIVLAGCASWFGSARAAVDYWAWHPNVHLARILDDAGRLYLFEGELLVRGGDTLFQRRGFPPPTASPHPVVLVYRLEAMEWPEPLQRQVERDLAAFEAKRNQVWGIQIDFDARTRNLDRYGELLGQVRARLPARYRLSVTGLMDWASQGKLEDLNALQGVVDEIVFQAYQGKGPIKDHRRYFERLSVRGLSVPFKLGLVEHGQYDPDAL
;
A
#
# COMPACT_ATOMS: atom_id res chain seq x y z
N MET A 1 24.69 -4.63 19.96
CA MET A 1 23.36 -4.19 20.46
C MET A 1 22.31 -4.60 19.41
N ARG A 2 21.55 -5.64 19.67
CA ARG A 2 20.49 -6.11 18.75
C ARG A 2 19.26 -5.20 18.91
N ARG A 3 19.01 -4.32 17.93
CA ARG A 3 17.76 -3.56 17.85
C ARG A 3 16.62 -4.55 17.61
N ARG A 4 15.77 -4.74 18.60
CA ARG A 4 14.50 -5.46 18.45
C ARG A 4 13.61 -4.63 17.51
N LEU A 5 13.50 -5.07 16.26
CA LEU A 5 12.48 -4.60 15.33
C LEU A 5 11.12 -5.05 15.88
N ARG A 6 10.32 -4.11 16.34
CA ARG A 6 8.95 -4.36 16.77
C ARG A 6 8.05 -4.37 15.53
N ALA A 7 7.14 -5.33 15.49
CA ALA A 7 6.14 -5.48 14.45
C ALA A 7 5.22 -4.24 14.39
N TRP A 8 4.88 -3.80 13.18
CA TRP A 8 3.99 -2.68 12.91
C TRP A 8 2.79 -3.18 12.12
N ALA A 9 1.60 -2.84 12.56
CA ALA A 9 0.38 -2.92 11.78
C ALA A 9 -0.09 -1.50 11.46
N ALA A 10 -0.42 -1.22 10.22
CA ALA A 10 -1.09 0.00 9.81
C ALA A 10 -2.56 -0.31 9.53
N ILE A 11 -3.46 0.51 10.05
CA ILE A 11 -4.91 0.37 9.89
C ILE A 11 -5.34 1.32 8.77
N VAL A 12 -6.19 0.85 7.88
CA VAL A 12 -6.74 1.65 6.79
C VAL A 12 -8.25 1.77 6.92
N LEU A 13 -8.74 2.99 6.94
CA LEU A 13 -10.15 3.28 6.83
C LEU A 13 -10.52 3.50 5.36
N ALA A 14 -11.41 2.69 4.81
CA ALA A 14 -11.93 2.86 3.48
C ALA A 14 -13.04 3.93 3.50
N GLY A 15 -12.82 5.06 2.82
CA GLY A 15 -13.83 6.06 2.58
C GLY A 15 -14.47 5.86 1.21
N CYS A 16 -15.52 5.03 1.11
CA CYS A 16 -16.47 5.08 0.01
C CYS A 16 -17.79 5.58 0.58
N ALA A 17 -18.18 6.81 0.23
CA ALA A 17 -19.54 7.29 0.47
C ALA A 17 -20.50 6.56 -0.47
N SER A 18 -21.03 5.42 -0.05
CA SER A 18 -22.24 4.83 -0.60
C SER A 18 -23.30 4.82 0.49
N TRP A 19 -24.33 5.60 0.27
CA TRP A 19 -25.55 5.60 1.05
C TRP A 19 -26.19 4.21 1.03
N PHE A 20 -26.57 3.74 2.18
CA PHE A 20 -27.50 2.68 2.62
C PHE A 20 -26.82 1.59 3.46
N GLY A 21 -27.23 1.59 4.74
CA GLY A 21 -27.00 0.51 5.69
C GLY A 21 -25.73 0.68 6.53
N SER A 22 -25.84 0.52 7.82
CA SER A 22 -24.75 0.51 8.80
C SER A 22 -23.86 -0.76 8.67
N ALA A 23 -23.32 -0.99 7.49
CA ALA A 23 -22.21 -1.92 7.31
C ALA A 23 -20.95 -1.20 7.83
N ARG A 24 -20.41 -1.67 8.94
CA ARG A 24 -19.10 -1.26 9.43
C ARG A 24 -18.10 -1.42 8.27
N ALA A 25 -17.48 -0.34 7.82
CA ALA A 25 -16.49 -0.42 6.75
C ALA A 25 -15.38 -1.38 7.20
N ALA A 26 -15.12 -2.41 6.41
CA ALA A 26 -14.06 -3.35 6.73
C ALA A 26 -12.72 -2.61 6.76
N VAL A 27 -11.92 -2.85 7.78
CA VAL A 27 -10.60 -2.26 7.95
C VAL A 27 -9.56 -3.13 7.30
N ASP A 28 -8.72 -2.55 6.45
CA ASP A 28 -7.60 -3.26 5.85
C ASP A 28 -6.36 -3.11 6.74
N TYR A 29 -5.50 -4.16 6.80
CA TYR A 29 -4.34 -4.17 7.67
C TYR A 29 -3.05 -4.40 6.89
N TRP A 30 -2.00 -3.62 7.23
CA TRP A 30 -0.64 -3.85 6.77
C TRP A 30 0.18 -4.60 7.82
N ALA A 31 0.87 -5.64 7.38
CA ALA A 31 1.82 -6.39 8.18
C ALA A 31 3.23 -6.22 7.58
N TRP A 32 4.06 -5.43 8.24
CA TRP A 32 5.43 -5.13 7.81
C TRP A 32 6.47 -6.14 8.32
N HIS A 33 6.08 -7.05 9.20
CA HIS A 33 7.00 -8.02 9.79
C HIS A 33 6.30 -9.34 10.11
N PRO A 34 6.93 -10.51 9.82
CA PRO A 34 6.33 -11.83 10.04
C PRO A 34 5.95 -12.16 11.49
N ASN A 35 6.41 -11.38 12.46
CA ASN A 35 6.04 -11.53 13.87
C ASN A 35 4.73 -10.82 14.26
N VAL A 36 3.99 -10.26 13.29
CA VAL A 36 2.64 -9.77 13.54
C VAL A 36 1.73 -10.95 13.81
N HIS A 37 1.03 -10.92 14.94
CA HIS A 37 0.02 -11.93 15.26
C HIS A 37 -1.21 -11.70 14.39
N LEU A 38 -1.17 -12.21 13.16
CA LEU A 38 -2.29 -12.11 12.20
C LEU A 38 -3.60 -12.63 12.80
N ALA A 39 -3.55 -13.61 13.71
CA ALA A 39 -4.72 -14.14 14.39
C ALA A 39 -5.55 -13.10 15.18
N ARG A 40 -4.94 -11.99 15.62
CA ARG A 40 -5.66 -10.88 16.28
C ARG A 40 -6.32 -9.91 15.32
N ILE A 41 -5.89 -9.93 14.07
CA ILE A 41 -6.32 -9.00 13.03
C ILE A 41 -7.45 -9.63 12.20
N LEU A 42 -7.56 -10.96 12.21
CA LEU A 42 -8.34 -11.73 11.25
C LEU A 42 -9.86 -11.59 11.41
N ASP A 43 -10.39 -11.22 12.58
CA ASP A 43 -11.83 -11.23 12.80
C ASP A 43 -12.57 -10.08 12.10
N ASP A 44 -11.91 -8.93 11.87
CA ASP A 44 -12.52 -7.71 11.30
C ASP A 44 -11.83 -7.23 10.00
N ALA A 45 -10.88 -7.98 9.46
CA ALA A 45 -10.08 -7.52 8.33
C ALA A 45 -10.87 -7.56 7.01
N GLY A 46 -10.73 -6.50 6.21
CA GLY A 46 -11.14 -6.50 4.81
C GLY A 46 -10.09 -7.20 3.95
N ARG A 47 -8.88 -6.65 3.90
CA ARG A 47 -7.71 -7.20 3.20
C ARG A 47 -6.48 -7.18 4.09
N LEU A 48 -5.55 -8.08 3.79
CA LEU A 48 -4.24 -8.14 4.43
C LEU A 48 -3.16 -7.73 3.43
N TYR A 49 -2.43 -6.65 3.74
CA TYR A 49 -1.28 -6.21 2.96
C TYR A 49 -0.02 -6.76 3.62
N LEU A 50 0.64 -7.70 2.95
CA LEU A 50 1.77 -8.44 3.47
C LEU A 50 3.05 -7.97 2.79
N PHE A 51 4.00 -7.49 3.59
CA PHE A 51 5.28 -7.01 3.09
C PHE A 51 6.17 -8.17 2.65
N GLU A 52 6.50 -8.23 1.36
CA GLU A 52 7.28 -9.32 0.76
C GLU A 52 8.75 -8.99 0.56
N GLY A 53 9.06 -7.72 0.39
CA GLY A 53 10.46 -7.31 0.24
C GLY A 53 10.64 -5.90 -0.30
N GLU A 54 11.90 -5.55 -0.47
CA GLU A 54 12.30 -4.20 -0.85
C GLU A 54 13.38 -4.20 -1.93
N LEU A 55 13.27 -3.28 -2.87
CA LEU A 55 14.31 -2.95 -3.83
C LEU A 55 15.20 -1.87 -3.22
N LEU A 56 16.40 -2.25 -2.84
CA LEU A 56 17.38 -1.38 -2.19
C LEU A 56 18.35 -0.79 -3.21
N VAL A 57 18.85 0.42 -2.93
CA VAL A 57 19.97 1.00 -3.68
C VAL A 57 21.25 0.77 -2.88
N ARG A 58 22.24 0.12 -3.51
CA ARG A 58 23.55 -0.17 -2.90
C ARG A 58 24.65 0.12 -3.91
N GLY A 59 25.52 1.12 -3.62
CA GLY A 59 26.64 1.46 -4.47
C GLY A 59 26.29 1.93 -5.88
N GLY A 60 25.05 2.39 -6.10
CA GLY A 60 24.54 2.78 -7.43
C GLY A 60 23.75 1.69 -8.15
N ASP A 61 23.81 0.45 -7.66
CA ASP A 61 23.05 -0.68 -8.20
C ASP A 61 21.78 -0.92 -7.37
N THR A 62 20.78 -1.56 -7.99
CA THR A 62 19.56 -1.99 -7.29
C THR A 62 19.63 -3.47 -6.96
N LEU A 63 19.24 -3.81 -5.73
CA LEU A 63 19.19 -5.18 -5.23
C LEU A 63 17.84 -5.43 -4.57
N PHE A 64 17.12 -6.46 -5.03
CA PHE A 64 15.91 -6.91 -4.33
C PHE A 64 16.28 -7.77 -3.12
N GLN A 65 15.82 -7.34 -1.95
CA GLN A 65 15.93 -8.09 -0.69
C GLN A 65 14.57 -8.62 -0.26
N ARG A 66 14.42 -9.93 -0.31
CA ARG A 66 13.22 -10.59 0.21
C ARG A 66 13.14 -10.46 1.73
N ARG A 67 11.98 -10.07 2.24
CA ARG A 67 11.65 -9.93 3.67
C ARG A 67 10.40 -10.72 4.05
N GLY A 68 9.74 -11.31 3.06
CA GLY A 68 8.36 -11.73 3.04
C GLY A 68 7.92 -12.72 4.08
N PHE A 69 6.62 -12.72 4.24
CA PHE A 69 5.91 -13.70 5.03
C PHE A 69 5.91 -15.06 4.32
N PRO A 70 6.01 -16.17 5.07
CA PRO A 70 5.58 -17.43 4.49
C PRO A 70 4.09 -17.32 4.15
N PRO A 71 3.66 -17.73 2.93
CA PRO A 71 2.25 -17.66 2.56
C PRO A 71 1.37 -18.39 3.60
N PRO A 72 0.37 -17.72 4.20
CA PRO A 72 -0.59 -18.38 5.06
C PRO A 72 -1.34 -19.43 4.26
N THR A 73 -1.91 -20.43 4.90
CA THR A 73 -2.75 -21.42 4.22
C THR A 73 -4.21 -20.98 4.30
N ALA A 74 -4.83 -20.76 3.14
CA ALA A 74 -6.24 -20.42 3.00
C ALA A 74 -6.67 -19.27 3.94
N SER A 75 -6.01 -18.11 3.82
CA SER A 75 -6.42 -16.91 4.54
C SER A 75 -7.92 -16.63 4.29
N PRO A 76 -8.71 -16.34 5.33
CA PRO A 76 -10.10 -15.95 5.17
C PRO A 76 -10.26 -14.59 4.47
N HIS A 77 -9.20 -13.81 4.38
CA HIS A 77 -9.19 -12.48 3.78
C HIS A 77 -8.35 -12.45 2.51
N PRO A 78 -8.74 -11.64 1.51
CA PRO A 78 -7.90 -11.39 0.36
C PRO A 78 -6.55 -10.81 0.78
N VAL A 79 -5.48 -11.25 0.13
CA VAL A 79 -4.12 -10.79 0.42
C VAL A 79 -3.60 -9.90 -0.71
N VAL A 80 -2.83 -8.89 -0.33
CA VAL A 80 -2.10 -7.97 -1.22
C VAL A 80 -0.63 -8.08 -0.89
N LEU A 81 0.23 -8.35 -1.87
CA LEU A 81 1.66 -8.49 -1.67
C LEU A 81 2.32 -7.12 -1.83
N VAL A 82 3.02 -6.66 -0.80
CA VAL A 82 3.61 -5.31 -0.77
C VAL A 82 5.10 -5.35 -1.09
N TYR A 83 5.53 -4.54 -2.05
CA TYR A 83 6.92 -4.37 -2.45
C TYR A 83 7.34 -2.92 -2.31
N ARG A 84 8.35 -2.68 -1.48
CA ARG A 84 8.91 -1.34 -1.29
C ARG A 84 10.02 -1.08 -2.29
N LEU A 85 10.05 0.14 -2.82
CA LEU A 85 11.10 0.59 -3.73
C LEU A 85 11.91 1.75 -3.09
N GLU A 86 13.24 1.68 -3.16
CA GLU A 86 14.13 2.82 -2.89
C GLU A 86 14.50 3.58 -4.17
N ALA A 87 14.28 2.95 -5.35
CA ALA A 87 14.51 3.56 -6.66
C ALA A 87 13.25 3.46 -7.52
N MET A 88 13.10 4.41 -8.44
CA MET A 88 12.01 4.42 -9.43
C MET A 88 12.35 3.46 -10.58
N GLU A 89 12.47 2.16 -10.25
CA GLU A 89 12.87 1.10 -11.14
C GLU A 89 12.06 -0.18 -10.86
N TRP A 90 11.83 -0.97 -11.93
CA TRP A 90 11.20 -2.28 -11.85
C TRP A 90 12.03 -3.31 -12.62
N PRO A 91 13.16 -3.76 -12.03
CA PRO A 91 14.10 -4.66 -12.72
C PRO A 91 13.53 -6.07 -12.84
N GLU A 92 14.04 -6.80 -13.83
CA GLU A 92 13.62 -8.16 -14.16
C GLU A 92 13.71 -9.15 -12.97
N PRO A 93 14.73 -9.10 -12.10
CA PRO A 93 14.77 -9.96 -10.92
C PRO A 93 13.58 -9.72 -9.95
N LEU A 94 13.15 -8.47 -9.78
CA LEU A 94 11.97 -8.12 -8.97
C LEU A 94 10.69 -8.65 -9.62
N GLN A 95 10.52 -8.45 -10.93
CA GLN A 95 9.37 -8.98 -11.68
C GLN A 95 9.22 -10.49 -11.50
N ARG A 96 10.30 -11.25 -11.71
CA ARG A 96 10.29 -12.71 -11.51
C ARG A 96 10.02 -13.12 -10.07
N GLN A 97 10.43 -12.31 -9.10
CA GLN A 97 10.12 -12.57 -7.69
C GLN A 97 8.63 -12.37 -7.41
N VAL A 98 8.05 -11.27 -7.90
CA VAL A 98 6.61 -11.00 -7.78
C VAL A 98 5.78 -12.15 -8.36
N GLU A 99 6.14 -12.64 -9.53
CA GLU A 99 5.46 -13.78 -10.17
C GLU A 99 5.53 -15.05 -9.32
N ARG A 100 6.70 -15.35 -8.76
CA ARG A 100 6.88 -16.51 -7.86
C ARG A 100 6.05 -16.37 -6.58
N ASP A 101 6.02 -15.17 -5.99
CA ASP A 101 5.28 -14.94 -4.75
C ASP A 101 3.77 -15.05 -5.00
N LEU A 102 3.25 -14.44 -6.08
CA LEU A 102 1.85 -14.58 -6.48
C LEU A 102 1.45 -16.06 -6.62
N ALA A 103 2.25 -16.84 -7.34
CA ALA A 103 2.01 -18.27 -7.53
C ALA A 103 2.09 -19.06 -6.20
N ALA A 104 3.05 -18.74 -5.33
CA ALA A 104 3.21 -19.40 -4.03
C ALA A 104 2.02 -19.14 -3.10
N PHE A 105 1.49 -17.91 -3.10
CA PHE A 105 0.29 -17.57 -2.30
C PHE A 105 -0.95 -18.27 -2.83
N GLU A 106 -1.16 -18.30 -4.14
CA GLU A 106 -2.28 -19.03 -4.76
C GLU A 106 -2.20 -20.54 -4.50
N ALA A 107 -1.00 -21.14 -4.60
CA ALA A 107 -0.78 -22.55 -4.29
C ALA A 107 -1.17 -22.94 -2.84
N LYS A 108 -1.17 -21.97 -1.91
CA LYS A 108 -1.66 -22.10 -0.54
C LYS A 108 -3.16 -21.75 -0.39
N ARG A 109 -3.89 -21.67 -1.49
CA ARG A 109 -5.34 -21.39 -1.57
C ARG A 109 -5.72 -20.02 -0.99
N ASN A 110 -4.81 -19.03 -1.09
CA ASN A 110 -5.16 -17.65 -0.75
C ASN A 110 -5.87 -16.97 -1.92
N GLN A 111 -6.83 -16.13 -1.62
CA GLN A 111 -7.37 -15.19 -2.58
C GLN A 111 -6.39 -14.02 -2.72
N VAL A 112 -5.56 -14.04 -3.76
CA VAL A 112 -4.62 -12.95 -4.02
C VAL A 112 -5.35 -11.85 -4.78
N TRP A 113 -5.53 -10.68 -4.13
CA TRP A 113 -6.13 -9.51 -4.75
C TRP A 113 -5.20 -8.86 -5.77
N GLY A 114 -3.90 -8.79 -5.43
CA GLY A 114 -2.90 -8.20 -6.29
C GLY A 114 -1.63 -7.81 -5.54
N ILE A 115 -0.97 -6.78 -6.04
CA ILE A 115 0.25 -6.23 -5.43
C ILE A 115 0.05 -4.77 -5.04
N GLN A 116 0.87 -4.31 -4.08
CA GLN A 116 1.02 -2.90 -3.78
C GLN A 116 2.49 -2.49 -3.93
N ILE A 117 2.70 -1.36 -4.60
CA ILE A 117 4.02 -0.71 -4.66
C ILE A 117 4.07 0.37 -3.59
N ASP A 118 5.02 0.25 -2.66
CA ASP A 118 5.34 1.25 -1.66
C ASP A 118 6.56 2.05 -2.11
N PHE A 119 6.32 3.27 -2.61
CA PHE A 119 7.35 4.18 -3.09
C PHE A 119 7.02 5.62 -2.77
N ASP A 120 7.92 6.28 -2.05
CA ASP A 120 7.77 7.68 -1.63
C ASP A 120 8.03 8.66 -2.81
N ALA A 121 7.25 8.55 -3.89
CA ALA A 121 7.36 9.46 -5.02
C ALA A 121 7.01 10.90 -4.60
N ARG A 122 7.90 11.83 -4.90
CA ARG A 122 7.62 13.26 -4.68
C ARG A 122 6.58 13.74 -5.70
N THR A 123 5.72 14.66 -5.30
CA THR A 123 4.66 15.25 -6.14
C THR A 123 5.15 15.69 -7.53
N ARG A 124 6.34 16.27 -7.62
CA ARG A 124 6.95 16.70 -8.89
C ARG A 124 7.39 15.59 -9.85
N ASN A 125 7.36 14.34 -9.40
CA ASN A 125 7.79 13.17 -10.16
C ASN A 125 6.64 12.19 -10.42
N LEU A 126 5.38 12.63 -10.24
CA LEU A 126 4.21 11.76 -10.41
C LEU A 126 4.05 11.28 -11.85
N ASP A 127 4.40 12.11 -12.83
CA ASP A 127 4.44 11.75 -14.25
C ASP A 127 5.35 10.55 -14.51
N ARG A 128 6.60 10.63 -14.08
CA ARG A 128 7.59 9.54 -14.22
C ARG A 128 7.19 8.31 -13.42
N TYR A 129 6.59 8.52 -12.25
CA TYR A 129 6.08 7.41 -11.47
C TYR A 129 4.91 6.73 -12.16
N GLY A 130 4.02 7.49 -12.78
CA GLY A 130 2.94 6.97 -13.61
C GLY A 130 3.44 6.12 -14.79
N GLU A 131 4.53 6.54 -15.44
CA GLU A 131 5.17 5.74 -16.50
C GLU A 131 5.70 4.40 -15.98
N LEU A 132 6.37 4.40 -14.82
CA LEU A 132 6.81 3.17 -14.15
C LEU A 132 5.63 2.25 -13.83
N LEU A 133 4.57 2.81 -13.24
CA LEU A 133 3.36 2.05 -12.90
C LEU A 133 2.69 1.47 -14.14
N GLY A 134 2.67 2.19 -15.26
CA GLY A 134 2.19 1.70 -16.55
C GLY A 134 2.98 0.48 -17.03
N GLN A 135 4.31 0.50 -16.90
CA GLN A 135 5.17 -0.67 -17.22
C GLN A 135 4.88 -1.86 -16.31
N VAL A 136 4.70 -1.63 -15.00
CA VAL A 136 4.32 -2.69 -14.05
C VAL A 136 2.95 -3.25 -14.40
N ARG A 137 1.96 -2.38 -14.67
CA ARG A 137 0.59 -2.80 -15.05
C ARG A 137 0.58 -3.67 -16.29
N ALA A 138 1.38 -3.33 -17.29
CA ALA A 138 1.46 -4.09 -18.54
C ALA A 138 2.04 -5.51 -18.33
N ARG A 139 2.85 -5.72 -17.29
CA ARG A 139 3.48 -7.01 -16.95
C ARG A 139 2.71 -7.79 -15.90
N LEU A 140 1.80 -7.16 -15.17
CA LEU A 140 0.97 -7.82 -14.17
C LEU A 140 -0.26 -8.45 -14.85
N PRO A 141 -0.52 -9.77 -14.69
CA PRO A 141 -1.71 -10.40 -15.25
C PRO A 141 -3.00 -9.66 -14.86
N ALA A 142 -3.93 -9.52 -15.81
CA ALA A 142 -5.14 -8.68 -15.67
C ALA A 142 -6.05 -9.07 -14.50
N ARG A 143 -5.95 -10.31 -14.00
CA ARG A 143 -6.70 -10.77 -12.82
C ARG A 143 -6.23 -10.14 -11.51
N TYR A 144 -4.99 -9.65 -11.45
CA TYR A 144 -4.44 -8.99 -10.27
C TYR A 144 -4.62 -7.48 -10.33
N ARG A 145 -4.87 -6.89 -9.21
CA ARG A 145 -4.98 -5.45 -9.02
C ARG A 145 -3.64 -4.85 -8.65
N LEU A 146 -3.47 -3.57 -8.97
CA LEU A 146 -2.29 -2.78 -8.64
C LEU A 146 -2.69 -1.65 -7.69
N SER A 147 -2.22 -1.73 -6.46
CA SER A 147 -2.33 -0.66 -5.46
C SER A 147 -1.01 0.10 -5.36
N VAL A 148 -1.05 1.34 -4.94
CA VAL A 148 0.14 2.13 -4.63
C VAL A 148 -0.03 2.87 -3.32
N THR A 149 1.07 3.09 -2.59
CA THR A 149 1.08 4.08 -1.53
C THR A 149 1.28 5.47 -2.12
N GLY A 150 0.69 6.48 -1.50
CA GLY A 150 0.83 7.87 -1.88
C GLY A 150 1.13 8.74 -0.66
N LEU A 151 1.95 9.76 -0.84
CA LEU A 151 2.19 10.76 0.19
C LEU A 151 0.96 11.66 0.32
N MET A 152 0.66 12.13 1.53
CA MET A 152 -0.42 13.11 1.75
C MET A 152 -0.22 14.41 0.93
N ASP A 153 1.03 14.74 0.58
CA ASP A 153 1.34 15.87 -0.31
C ASP A 153 0.66 15.77 -1.67
N TRP A 154 0.47 14.55 -2.21
CA TRP A 154 -0.19 14.37 -3.50
C TRP A 154 -1.64 14.90 -3.45
N ALA A 155 -2.35 14.56 -2.38
CA ALA A 155 -3.75 14.91 -2.22
C ALA A 155 -3.98 16.33 -1.69
N SER A 156 -2.95 16.96 -1.07
CA SER A 156 -3.07 18.30 -0.48
C SER A 156 -2.41 19.42 -1.29
N GLN A 157 -1.43 19.08 -2.13
CA GLN A 157 -0.62 20.05 -2.89
C GLN A 157 -0.41 19.62 -4.35
N GLY A 158 -0.71 18.36 -4.69
CA GLY A 158 -0.61 17.84 -6.05
C GLY A 158 -1.71 18.37 -6.96
N LYS A 159 -1.50 18.23 -8.25
CA LYS A 159 -2.53 18.50 -9.24
C LYS A 159 -3.43 17.27 -9.38
N LEU A 160 -4.72 17.49 -9.33
CA LEU A 160 -5.72 16.42 -9.47
C LEU A 160 -5.58 15.68 -10.81
N GLU A 161 -5.15 16.39 -11.85
CA GLU A 161 -4.92 15.85 -13.18
C GLU A 161 -3.81 14.78 -13.16
N ASP A 162 -2.71 15.01 -12.42
CA ASP A 162 -1.60 14.07 -12.31
C ASP A 162 -2.04 12.79 -11.60
N LEU A 163 -2.90 12.91 -10.59
CA LEU A 163 -3.48 11.74 -9.89
C LEU A 163 -4.49 11.01 -10.78
N ASN A 164 -5.31 11.73 -11.51
CA ASN A 164 -6.30 11.15 -12.41
C ASN A 164 -5.65 10.49 -13.64
N ALA A 165 -4.43 10.90 -14.01
CA ALA A 165 -3.65 10.21 -15.04
C ALA A 165 -3.28 8.76 -14.66
N LEU A 166 -3.36 8.43 -13.38
CA LEU A 166 -3.18 7.04 -12.89
C LEU A 166 -4.43 6.16 -13.08
N GLN A 167 -5.56 6.73 -13.49
CA GLN A 167 -6.79 5.99 -13.76
C GLN A 167 -6.56 4.95 -14.86
N GLY A 168 -6.98 3.71 -14.62
CA GLY A 168 -6.75 2.60 -15.54
C GLY A 168 -5.35 1.99 -15.45
N VAL A 169 -4.40 2.65 -14.79
CA VAL A 169 -3.08 2.11 -14.47
C VAL A 169 -3.09 1.45 -13.10
N VAL A 170 -3.57 2.17 -12.08
CA VAL A 170 -3.71 1.64 -10.72
C VAL A 170 -5.18 1.47 -10.35
N ASP A 171 -5.46 0.51 -9.49
CA ASP A 171 -6.80 0.21 -9.00
C ASP A 171 -7.09 0.91 -7.65
N GLU A 172 -6.04 1.37 -6.96
CA GLU A 172 -6.17 1.98 -5.64
C GLU A 172 -4.93 2.81 -5.27
N ILE A 173 -5.15 3.96 -4.62
CA ILE A 173 -4.12 4.76 -3.97
C ILE A 173 -4.37 4.73 -2.46
N VAL A 174 -3.34 4.47 -1.67
CA VAL A 174 -3.40 4.54 -0.22
C VAL A 174 -2.54 5.68 0.27
N PHE A 175 -3.17 6.79 0.67
CA PHE A 175 -2.47 7.95 1.20
C PHE A 175 -1.99 7.70 2.63
N GLN A 176 -0.68 7.76 2.84
CA GLN A 176 -0.05 7.50 4.13
C GLN A 176 -0.11 8.73 5.03
N ALA A 177 -0.98 8.69 6.05
CA ALA A 177 -1.07 9.74 7.07
C ALA A 177 -0.13 9.50 8.25
N TYR A 178 0.92 8.69 8.06
CA TYR A 178 1.90 8.35 9.08
C TYR A 178 3.34 8.44 8.53
N GLN A 179 4.28 8.62 9.43
CA GLN A 179 5.71 8.53 9.15
C GLN A 179 6.39 7.71 10.27
N GLY A 180 7.00 6.59 9.88
CA GLY A 180 7.56 5.66 10.85
C GLY A 180 6.49 5.14 11.80
N LYS A 181 6.52 5.56 13.08
CA LYS A 181 5.71 5.02 14.16
C LYS A 181 4.58 5.92 14.63
N GLY A 182 4.38 7.05 14.01
CA GLY A 182 3.39 8.03 14.42
C GLY A 182 2.72 8.71 13.25
N PRO A 183 1.67 9.49 13.53
CA PRO A 183 1.10 10.37 12.53
C PRO A 183 2.16 11.28 11.91
N ILE A 184 1.95 11.67 10.65
CA ILE A 184 2.78 12.72 10.05
C ILE A 184 2.62 14.00 10.88
N LYS A 185 3.69 14.80 10.94
CA LYS A 185 3.63 16.11 11.57
C LYS A 185 2.55 16.95 10.90
N ASP A 186 1.79 17.68 11.69
CA ASP A 186 0.69 18.54 11.20
C ASP A 186 -0.38 17.79 10.36
N HIS A 187 -0.66 16.50 10.69
CA HIS A 187 -1.63 15.67 9.97
C HIS A 187 -2.98 16.35 9.80
N ARG A 188 -3.46 17.12 10.79
CA ARG A 188 -4.69 17.90 10.71
C ARG A 188 -4.70 18.84 9.50
N ARG A 189 -3.61 19.58 9.28
CA ARG A 189 -3.48 20.49 8.14
C ARG A 189 -3.55 19.76 6.80
N TYR A 190 -3.03 18.52 6.73
CA TYR A 190 -3.15 17.70 5.54
C TYR A 190 -4.59 17.27 5.30
N PHE A 191 -5.30 16.85 6.33
CA PHE A 191 -6.71 16.47 6.21
C PHE A 191 -7.60 17.66 5.84
N GLU A 192 -7.40 18.82 6.43
CA GLU A 192 -8.12 20.07 6.09
C GLU A 192 -7.90 20.48 4.62
N ARG A 193 -6.73 20.14 4.05
CA ARG A 193 -6.38 20.45 2.66
C ARG A 193 -6.60 19.29 1.70
N LEU A 194 -7.07 18.16 2.19
CA LEU A 194 -7.28 16.98 1.38
C LEU A 194 -8.30 17.27 0.28
N SER A 195 -7.82 17.39 -0.94
CA SER A 195 -8.66 17.63 -2.11
C SER A 195 -8.76 16.37 -2.95
N VAL A 196 -9.66 15.49 -2.53
CA VAL A 196 -9.96 14.23 -3.25
C VAL A 196 -11.27 14.31 -4.04
N ARG A 197 -11.96 15.46 -3.99
CA ARG A 197 -13.16 15.67 -4.81
C ARG A 197 -12.76 15.69 -6.28
N GLY A 198 -13.31 14.74 -7.04
CA GLY A 198 -12.97 14.58 -8.47
C GLY A 198 -11.78 13.65 -8.71
N LEU A 199 -11.23 13.00 -7.66
CA LEU A 199 -10.27 11.92 -7.85
C LEU A 199 -10.99 10.72 -8.46
N SER A 200 -10.52 10.27 -9.63
CA SER A 200 -11.11 9.16 -10.39
C SER A 200 -10.59 7.80 -9.94
N VAL A 201 -9.45 7.75 -9.27
CA VAL A 201 -8.86 6.53 -8.73
C VAL A 201 -9.42 6.29 -7.32
N PRO A 202 -9.92 5.08 -6.99
CA PRO A 202 -10.29 4.73 -5.62
C PRO A 202 -9.14 4.96 -4.65
N PHE A 203 -9.43 5.49 -3.47
CA PHE A 203 -8.39 5.78 -2.50
C PHE A 203 -8.76 5.35 -1.08
N LYS A 204 -7.76 5.25 -0.23
CA LYS A 204 -7.84 4.99 1.21
C LYS A 204 -6.88 5.89 1.98
N LEU A 205 -7.12 6.04 3.27
CA LEU A 205 -6.19 6.65 4.21
C LEU A 205 -5.50 5.56 5.02
N GLY A 206 -4.17 5.54 4.99
CA GLY A 206 -3.33 4.68 5.80
C GLY A 206 -3.01 5.37 7.14
N LEU A 207 -3.38 4.74 8.24
CA LEU A 207 -3.11 5.19 9.60
C LEU A 207 -2.17 4.21 10.29
N VAL A 208 -1.36 4.68 11.23
CA VAL A 208 -0.54 3.81 12.06
C VAL A 208 -1.32 3.37 13.31
N GLU A 209 -1.25 2.10 13.65
CA GLU A 209 -1.85 1.55 14.86
C GLU A 209 -1.33 2.30 16.10
N HIS A 210 -2.25 2.67 17.00
CA HIS A 210 -1.99 3.50 18.18
C HIS A 210 -1.48 4.93 17.88
N GLY A 211 -1.58 5.39 16.63
CA GLY A 211 -1.32 6.79 16.29
C GLY A 211 -2.38 7.71 16.93
N GLN A 212 -1.92 8.83 17.49
CA GLN A 212 -2.82 9.84 18.02
C GLN A 212 -3.23 10.78 16.88
N TYR A 213 -4.36 10.49 16.28
CA TYR A 213 -5.00 11.34 15.26
C TYR A 213 -6.10 12.18 15.91
N ASP A 214 -6.31 13.38 15.39
CA ASP A 214 -7.43 14.21 15.77
C ASP A 214 -8.72 13.62 15.14
N PRO A 215 -9.68 13.12 15.94
CA PRO A 215 -10.89 12.52 15.39
C PRO A 215 -11.78 13.52 14.64
N ASP A 216 -11.69 14.81 14.96
CA ASP A 216 -12.45 15.85 14.28
C ASP A 216 -11.85 16.24 12.91
N ALA A 217 -10.65 15.75 12.62
CA ALA A 217 -9.95 15.98 11.35
C ALA A 217 -10.05 14.78 10.38
N LEU A 218 -10.53 13.60 10.84
CA LEU A 218 -10.76 12.40 10.05
C LEU A 218 -12.20 12.32 9.57
#